data_48a3436cb6fb09a34c528601ff8238b4
#
_entry.id   48a3436cb6fb09a34c528601ff8238b4
#
_cell.length_a   1.000
_cell.length_b   1.000
_cell.length_c   1.000
_cell.angle_alpha   90.00
_cell.angle_beta   90.00
_cell.angle_gamma   90.00
#
_symmetry.space_group_name_H-M   'P 1'
#
loop_
_entity.id
_entity.type
_entity.pdbx_description
1 polymer ?
#
loop_
_entity_poly.entity_id
_entity_poly.type
_entity_poly.pdbx_seq_one_letter_code
_entity_poly.pdbx_strand_id
1 'polypeptide(L)'
;MSQQPLPLFGFDRLTLGLYLALVAIGWLMIFAVNYNPEAPYAFFDLSHMAGKQLAFMVICFVMMFVVMLSDWSFWRTLALPLYLVSILLLPGTLLFGREINGAQAWYHIGGFTFQPSEIAKFGACLAMAAFLSSPGIDLRQWRDRIIAFSIFLIPAVLVLLQSDTGSALVFFSFLLVLYREGLSPVLYALGFGTAALVILGLKFDPPSYTAAWLIALVNYLLINRLRERKRLWWAVFVALIPLTIWWMYPLRWLLGELEVSLPEEQMHLLVLMPHILLFIAAFLPNYWKKNSLIQGQMRVWLVLLSLSVTLIFAANAFFNLLAPHQQQRIKIWLRPKEAASEARGAAYNLLHSKMAIGSGGLLGKGTLEGNMTKLKYVPEQSTDFIFCTVGEEQGFVGVIGLVGIFLWLLWRITILAERQRSNFSRIYAYSVAGIIFVHLVVNIGMTMGLLPIIGIPLPFISAGGSSLIGFSLMIAVLLKLDSNRNLA
;
A
#
# COMPACT_ATOMS: atom_id res chain seq x y z
N MET A 1 -16.89 -25.65 -39.49
CA MET A 1 -16.10 -25.10 -38.35
C MET A 1 -15.72 -26.28 -37.47
N SER A 2 -14.50 -26.79 -37.61
CA SER A 2 -13.98 -27.89 -36.79
C SER A 2 -13.71 -27.33 -35.37
N GLN A 3 -14.50 -27.77 -34.42
CA GLN A 3 -14.19 -27.59 -33.00
C GLN A 3 -12.90 -28.35 -32.71
N GLN A 4 -11.78 -27.62 -32.68
CA GLN A 4 -10.55 -28.18 -32.11
C GLN A 4 -10.83 -28.47 -30.63
N PRO A 5 -10.51 -29.67 -30.13
CA PRO A 5 -10.72 -30.01 -28.74
C PRO A 5 -9.95 -28.98 -27.87
N LEU A 6 -10.66 -28.37 -26.94
CA LEU A 6 -10.08 -27.46 -25.93
C LEU A 6 -8.87 -28.16 -25.32
N PRO A 7 -7.67 -27.55 -25.38
CA PRO A 7 -6.52 -28.14 -24.71
C PRO A 7 -6.72 -27.93 -23.19
N LEU A 8 -7.27 -28.95 -22.54
CA LEU A 8 -7.46 -29.00 -21.08
C LEU A 8 -6.14 -28.74 -20.32
N PHE A 9 -4.99 -28.68 -20.99
CA PHE A 9 -3.66 -28.60 -20.44
C PHE A 9 -2.77 -27.49 -21.09
N GLY A 10 -3.36 -26.52 -21.79
CA GLY A 10 -2.61 -25.42 -22.42
C GLY A 10 -2.18 -24.28 -21.49
N PHE A 11 -2.45 -24.38 -20.18
CA PHE A 11 -2.11 -23.35 -19.19
C PHE A 11 -0.64 -23.40 -18.76
N ASP A 12 -0.16 -22.31 -18.19
CA ASP A 12 1.22 -22.17 -17.71
C ASP A 12 1.48 -22.98 -16.44
N ARG A 13 2.15 -24.14 -16.60
CA ARG A 13 2.44 -25.08 -15.50
C ARG A 13 3.38 -24.46 -14.45
N LEU A 14 4.29 -23.55 -14.86
CA LEU A 14 5.22 -22.91 -13.96
C LEU A 14 4.49 -21.98 -12.99
N THR A 15 3.57 -21.15 -13.51
CA THR A 15 2.76 -20.26 -12.65
C THR A 15 1.93 -21.07 -11.65
N LEU A 16 1.31 -22.18 -12.10
CA LEU A 16 0.61 -23.07 -11.21
C LEU A 16 1.53 -23.68 -10.15
N GLY A 17 2.72 -24.15 -10.55
CA GLY A 17 3.70 -24.71 -9.62
C GLY A 17 4.16 -23.72 -8.54
N LEU A 18 4.44 -22.48 -8.95
CA LEU A 18 4.83 -21.41 -8.00
C LEU A 18 3.69 -21.06 -7.03
N TYR A 19 2.46 -20.97 -7.53
CA TYR A 19 1.27 -20.78 -6.70
C TYR A 19 1.10 -21.92 -5.67
N LEU A 20 1.20 -23.18 -6.11
CA LEU A 20 1.08 -24.32 -5.23
C LEU A 20 2.20 -24.36 -4.18
N ALA A 21 3.42 -24.02 -4.57
CA ALA A 21 4.55 -23.93 -3.65
C ALA A 21 4.29 -22.88 -2.55
N LEU A 22 3.79 -21.69 -2.91
CA LEU A 22 3.45 -20.65 -1.93
C LEU A 22 2.33 -21.12 -0.99
N VAL A 23 1.26 -21.72 -1.52
CA VAL A 23 0.15 -22.23 -0.70
C VAL A 23 0.62 -23.32 0.25
N ALA A 24 1.51 -24.23 -0.18
CA ALA A 24 2.08 -25.27 0.66
C ALA A 24 2.98 -24.69 1.77
N ILE A 25 3.85 -23.72 1.43
CA ILE A 25 4.69 -23.01 2.43
C ILE A 25 3.78 -22.29 3.43
N GLY A 26 2.72 -21.60 2.94
CA GLY A 26 1.77 -20.91 3.81
C GLY A 26 1.10 -21.83 4.81
N TRP A 27 0.62 -22.99 4.35
CA TRP A 27 0.02 -23.98 5.24
C TRP A 27 1.02 -24.49 6.30
N LEU A 28 2.27 -24.77 5.91
CA LEU A 28 3.32 -25.19 6.86
C LEU A 28 3.58 -24.12 7.92
N MET A 29 3.64 -22.86 7.53
CA MET A 29 3.85 -21.74 8.48
C MET A 29 2.64 -21.55 9.40
N ILE A 30 1.42 -21.66 8.89
CA ILE A 30 0.19 -21.60 9.70
C ILE A 30 0.16 -22.77 10.69
N PHE A 31 0.55 -23.95 10.26
CA PHE A 31 0.68 -25.10 11.14
C PHE A 31 1.71 -24.84 12.24
N ALA A 32 2.89 -24.32 11.91
CA ALA A 32 3.95 -24.03 12.87
C ALA A 32 3.52 -23.03 13.95
N VAL A 33 2.81 -21.94 13.56
CA VAL A 33 2.28 -20.94 14.52
C VAL A 33 1.25 -21.53 15.48
N ASN A 34 0.47 -22.50 15.04
CA ASN A 34 -0.64 -23.06 15.84
C ASN A 34 -0.27 -24.36 16.55
N TYR A 35 0.90 -24.93 16.25
CA TYR A 35 1.32 -26.19 16.85
C TYR A 35 1.59 -26.04 18.36
N ASN A 36 0.98 -26.93 19.14
CA ASN A 36 1.25 -27.05 20.58
C ASN A 36 1.72 -28.50 20.88
N PRO A 37 2.97 -28.69 21.35
CA PRO A 37 3.48 -30.02 21.68
C PRO A 37 2.70 -30.70 22.81
N GLU A 38 2.15 -29.93 23.76
CA GLU A 38 1.43 -30.48 24.93
C GLU A 38 0.00 -30.91 24.57
N ALA A 39 -0.57 -30.39 23.48
CA ALA A 39 -1.90 -30.75 23.01
C ALA A 39 -1.87 -30.92 21.47
N PRO A 40 -1.24 -32.01 20.96
CA PRO A 40 -1.18 -32.24 19.52
C PRO A 40 -2.58 -32.52 18.96
N TYR A 41 -2.88 -31.93 17.82
CA TYR A 41 -4.15 -32.11 17.11
C TYR A 41 -3.93 -32.75 15.74
N ALA A 42 -4.96 -33.40 15.22
CA ALA A 42 -4.90 -33.97 13.88
C ALA A 42 -4.84 -32.89 12.80
N PHE A 43 -4.09 -33.11 11.73
CA PHE A 43 -3.95 -32.17 10.61
C PHE A 43 -5.29 -31.72 9.99
N PHE A 44 -6.31 -32.58 10.05
CA PHE A 44 -7.64 -32.33 9.50
C PHE A 44 -8.66 -31.82 10.53
N ASP A 45 -8.22 -31.47 11.74
CA ASP A 45 -9.12 -30.98 12.76
C ASP A 45 -9.59 -29.55 12.43
N LEU A 46 -10.85 -29.45 12.02
CA LEU A 46 -11.51 -28.19 11.64
C LEU A 46 -11.73 -27.24 12.83
N SER A 47 -11.50 -27.66 14.07
CA SER A 47 -11.52 -26.75 15.21
C SER A 47 -10.31 -25.83 15.22
N HIS A 48 -9.19 -26.26 14.62
CA HIS A 48 -7.92 -25.56 14.56
C HIS A 48 -7.75 -24.80 13.25
N MET A 49 -6.99 -23.71 13.28
CA MET A 49 -6.78 -22.82 12.12
C MET A 49 -6.09 -23.54 10.95
N ALA A 50 -5.12 -24.41 11.22
CA ALA A 50 -4.43 -25.18 10.20
C ALA A 50 -5.36 -26.15 9.45
N GLY A 51 -6.28 -26.82 10.15
CA GLY A 51 -7.29 -27.68 9.51
C GLY A 51 -8.31 -26.90 8.70
N LYS A 52 -8.78 -25.75 9.22
CA LYS A 52 -9.64 -24.83 8.44
C LYS A 52 -8.97 -24.38 7.15
N GLN A 53 -7.67 -24.00 7.23
CA GLN A 53 -6.91 -23.58 6.05
C GLN A 53 -6.80 -24.69 5.02
N LEU A 54 -6.63 -25.94 5.46
CA LEU A 54 -6.60 -27.12 4.57
C LEU A 54 -7.94 -27.32 3.85
N ALA A 55 -9.06 -27.14 4.56
CA ALA A 55 -10.39 -27.18 3.94
C ALA A 55 -10.55 -26.07 2.88
N PHE A 56 -10.07 -24.84 3.17
CA PHE A 56 -10.07 -23.77 2.18
C PHE A 56 -9.17 -24.07 0.97
N MET A 57 -8.02 -24.72 1.16
CA MET A 57 -7.18 -25.19 0.05
C MET A 57 -7.93 -26.14 -0.86
N VAL A 58 -8.68 -27.10 -0.31
CA VAL A 58 -9.51 -28.03 -1.10
C VAL A 58 -10.58 -27.25 -1.89
N ILE A 59 -11.26 -26.30 -1.24
CA ILE A 59 -12.24 -25.43 -1.92
C ILE A 59 -11.57 -24.68 -3.07
N CYS A 60 -10.38 -24.12 -2.89
CA CYS A 60 -9.63 -23.40 -3.93
C CYS A 60 -9.26 -24.32 -5.09
N PHE A 61 -8.88 -25.58 -4.83
CA PHE A 61 -8.61 -26.57 -5.90
C PHE A 61 -9.86 -26.89 -6.72
N VAL A 62 -10.99 -27.14 -6.04
CA VAL A 62 -12.27 -27.38 -6.72
C VAL A 62 -12.68 -26.17 -7.54
N MET A 63 -12.59 -24.97 -6.97
CA MET A 63 -12.88 -23.71 -7.66
C MET A 63 -11.97 -23.52 -8.88
N MET A 64 -10.67 -23.75 -8.75
CA MET A 64 -9.72 -23.65 -9.87
C MET A 64 -10.07 -24.63 -10.98
N PHE A 65 -10.45 -25.86 -10.64
CA PHE A 65 -10.92 -26.86 -11.61
C PHE A 65 -12.18 -26.38 -12.34
N VAL A 66 -13.18 -25.86 -11.63
CA VAL A 66 -14.41 -25.30 -12.21
C VAL A 66 -14.11 -24.12 -13.15
N VAL A 67 -13.21 -23.22 -12.74
CA VAL A 67 -12.76 -22.10 -13.59
C VAL A 67 -12.09 -22.61 -14.86
N MET A 68 -11.29 -23.67 -14.79
CA MET A 68 -10.66 -24.26 -15.97
C MET A 68 -11.67 -24.90 -16.95
N LEU A 69 -12.80 -25.38 -16.45
CA LEU A 69 -13.90 -25.91 -17.30
C LEU A 69 -14.75 -24.80 -17.92
N SER A 70 -14.81 -23.60 -17.34
CA SER A 70 -15.59 -22.47 -17.84
C SER A 70 -15.08 -21.98 -19.20
N ASP A 71 -15.90 -21.26 -19.97
CA ASP A 71 -15.45 -20.58 -21.18
C ASP A 71 -14.68 -19.29 -20.80
N TRP A 72 -13.61 -18.93 -21.53
CA TRP A 72 -12.86 -17.71 -21.32
C TRP A 72 -13.72 -16.45 -21.57
N SER A 73 -14.65 -16.51 -22.53
CA SER A 73 -15.57 -15.41 -22.87
C SER A 73 -16.52 -15.07 -21.71
N PHE A 74 -16.85 -16.04 -20.87
CA PHE A 74 -17.66 -15.88 -19.66
C PHE A 74 -17.10 -14.79 -18.74
N TRP A 75 -15.80 -14.78 -18.49
CA TRP A 75 -15.14 -13.82 -17.60
C TRP A 75 -15.17 -12.39 -18.15
N ARG A 76 -15.08 -12.24 -19.47
CA ARG A 76 -15.21 -10.94 -20.12
C ARG A 76 -16.65 -10.43 -20.09
N THR A 77 -17.61 -11.28 -20.36
CA THR A 77 -19.04 -10.93 -20.40
C THR A 77 -19.56 -10.58 -19.00
N LEU A 78 -19.15 -11.33 -17.98
CA LEU A 78 -19.57 -11.11 -16.60
C LEU A 78 -18.68 -10.12 -15.83
N ALA A 79 -17.71 -9.50 -16.45
CA ALA A 79 -16.79 -8.57 -15.77
C ALA A 79 -17.54 -7.45 -15.04
N LEU A 80 -18.46 -6.76 -15.71
CA LEU A 80 -19.24 -5.68 -15.11
C LEU A 80 -20.28 -6.18 -14.09
N PRO A 81 -21.10 -7.22 -14.38
CA PRO A 81 -21.99 -7.80 -13.38
C PRO A 81 -21.29 -8.25 -12.10
N LEU A 82 -20.17 -8.96 -12.20
CA LEU A 82 -19.39 -9.40 -11.03
C LEU A 82 -18.83 -8.24 -10.22
N TYR A 83 -18.36 -7.20 -10.90
CA TYR A 83 -17.92 -5.98 -10.25
C TYR A 83 -19.06 -5.29 -9.50
N LEU A 84 -20.23 -5.12 -10.14
CA LEU A 84 -21.40 -4.49 -9.51
C LEU A 84 -21.88 -5.27 -8.29
N VAL A 85 -21.97 -6.60 -8.40
CA VAL A 85 -22.31 -7.47 -7.26
C VAL A 85 -21.29 -7.28 -6.13
N SER A 86 -20.00 -7.28 -6.43
CA SER A 86 -18.97 -7.11 -5.43
C SER A 86 -19.03 -5.74 -4.72
N ILE A 87 -19.36 -4.68 -5.46
CA ILE A 87 -19.56 -3.33 -4.88
C ILE A 87 -20.81 -3.30 -4.00
N LEU A 88 -21.90 -3.94 -4.40
CA LEU A 88 -23.14 -4.00 -3.61
C LEU A 88 -22.95 -4.76 -2.29
N LEU A 89 -22.06 -5.74 -2.26
CA LEU A 89 -21.74 -6.49 -1.03
C LEU A 89 -20.96 -5.63 0.00
N LEU A 90 -20.20 -4.62 -0.43
CA LEU A 90 -19.40 -3.81 0.48
C LEU A 90 -20.26 -2.99 1.48
N PRO A 91 -21.22 -2.16 1.08
CA PRO A 91 -22.03 -1.40 2.04
C PRO A 91 -22.91 -2.31 2.92
N GLY A 92 -23.24 -3.50 2.45
CA GLY A 92 -24.00 -4.47 3.24
C GLY A 92 -23.30 -4.90 4.53
N THR A 93 -21.95 -4.87 4.58
CA THR A 93 -21.24 -5.17 5.84
C THR A 93 -21.41 -4.08 6.89
N LEU A 94 -21.66 -2.83 6.49
CA LEU A 94 -21.94 -1.74 7.44
C LEU A 94 -23.29 -1.94 8.17
N LEU A 95 -24.21 -2.69 7.55
CA LEU A 95 -25.54 -2.97 8.10
C LEU A 95 -25.58 -4.32 8.81
N PHE A 96 -24.96 -5.35 8.25
CA PHE A 96 -25.07 -6.75 8.67
C PHE A 96 -23.72 -7.37 9.04
N GLY A 97 -22.63 -6.63 8.94
CA GLY A 97 -21.28 -7.13 9.21
C GLY A 97 -20.96 -7.17 10.69
N ARG A 98 -20.03 -8.07 11.04
CA ARG A 98 -19.45 -8.17 12.37
C ARG A 98 -18.16 -7.33 12.43
N GLU A 99 -17.98 -6.63 13.52
CA GLU A 99 -16.75 -5.91 13.79
C GLU A 99 -15.67 -6.89 14.29
N ILE A 100 -14.51 -6.89 13.60
CA ILE A 100 -13.32 -7.66 13.98
C ILE A 100 -12.12 -6.70 13.94
N ASN A 101 -11.39 -6.59 15.04
CA ASN A 101 -10.21 -5.72 15.17
C ASN A 101 -10.47 -4.24 14.80
N GLY A 102 -11.68 -3.73 15.06
CA GLY A 102 -12.08 -2.35 14.78
C GLY A 102 -12.54 -2.10 13.32
N ALA A 103 -12.66 -3.14 12.49
CA ALA A 103 -13.19 -3.05 11.14
C ALA A 103 -14.50 -3.83 10.99
N GLN A 104 -15.55 -3.17 10.47
CA GLN A 104 -16.85 -3.78 10.18
C GLN A 104 -16.91 -4.27 8.74
N ALA A 105 -16.01 -5.21 8.41
CA ALA A 105 -15.74 -5.65 7.03
C ALA A 105 -16.08 -7.13 6.75
N TRP A 106 -16.71 -7.84 7.72
CA TRP A 106 -16.85 -9.29 7.67
C TRP A 106 -18.31 -9.73 7.79
N TYR A 107 -18.74 -10.59 6.88
CA TYR A 107 -19.96 -11.39 7.07
C TYR A 107 -19.62 -12.67 7.84
N HIS A 108 -20.52 -13.05 8.75
CA HIS A 108 -20.41 -14.31 9.47
C HIS A 108 -21.54 -15.26 9.02
N ILE A 109 -21.17 -16.31 8.29
CA ILE A 109 -22.13 -17.24 7.70
C ILE A 109 -21.75 -18.67 8.12
N GLY A 110 -22.61 -19.32 8.93
CA GLY A 110 -22.42 -20.72 9.27
C GLY A 110 -21.07 -21.10 9.91
N GLY A 111 -20.48 -20.20 10.73
CA GLY A 111 -19.17 -20.42 11.35
C GLY A 111 -17.96 -20.01 10.49
N PHE A 112 -18.17 -19.54 9.27
CA PHE A 112 -17.14 -18.98 8.39
C PHE A 112 -17.25 -17.47 8.33
N THR A 113 -16.10 -16.81 8.29
CA THR A 113 -16.00 -15.36 8.04
C THR A 113 -15.71 -15.11 6.57
N PHE A 114 -16.50 -14.24 5.95
CA PHE A 114 -16.34 -13.85 4.55
C PHE A 114 -16.10 -12.35 4.45
N GLN A 115 -15.03 -11.94 3.77
CA GLN A 115 -14.68 -10.55 3.55
C GLN A 115 -14.97 -10.13 2.11
N PRO A 116 -16.00 -9.31 1.85
CA PRO A 116 -16.38 -8.90 0.50
C PRO A 116 -15.28 -8.15 -0.27
N SER A 117 -14.38 -7.44 0.44
CA SER A 117 -13.29 -6.70 -0.20
C SER A 117 -12.36 -7.61 -1.02
N GLU A 118 -12.22 -8.91 -0.65
CA GLU A 118 -11.44 -9.88 -1.42
C GLU A 118 -12.06 -10.14 -2.80
N ILE A 119 -13.40 -10.29 -2.85
CA ILE A 119 -14.13 -10.44 -4.12
C ILE A 119 -14.19 -9.12 -4.88
N ALA A 120 -14.26 -7.97 -4.17
CA ALA A 120 -14.25 -6.66 -4.81
C ALA A 120 -12.93 -6.37 -5.53
N LYS A 121 -11.79 -6.81 -5.01
CA LYS A 121 -10.49 -6.74 -5.71
C LYS A 121 -10.52 -7.53 -7.01
N PHE A 122 -11.05 -8.76 -6.98
CA PHE A 122 -11.23 -9.58 -8.18
C PHE A 122 -12.18 -8.93 -9.20
N GLY A 123 -13.33 -8.45 -8.74
CA GLY A 123 -14.31 -7.73 -9.61
C GLY A 123 -13.69 -6.49 -10.25
N ALA A 124 -12.90 -5.71 -9.49
CA ALA A 124 -12.19 -4.54 -10.00
C ALA A 124 -11.13 -4.92 -11.06
N CYS A 125 -10.42 -6.06 -10.93
CA CYS A 125 -9.52 -6.57 -11.98
C CYS A 125 -10.26 -6.81 -13.28
N LEU A 126 -11.41 -7.47 -13.22
CA LEU A 126 -12.22 -7.76 -14.40
C LEU A 126 -12.80 -6.49 -15.02
N ALA A 127 -13.37 -5.58 -14.19
CA ALA A 127 -13.95 -4.34 -14.67
C ALA A 127 -12.91 -3.41 -15.30
N MET A 128 -11.72 -3.29 -14.69
CA MET A 128 -10.62 -2.51 -15.24
C MET A 128 -10.15 -3.08 -16.58
N ALA A 129 -10.02 -4.39 -16.68
CA ALA A 129 -9.67 -5.08 -17.91
C ALA A 129 -10.73 -4.90 -19.00
N ALA A 130 -12.02 -5.01 -18.65
CA ALA A 130 -13.12 -4.82 -19.58
C ALA A 130 -13.18 -3.36 -20.08
N PHE A 131 -13.06 -2.39 -19.19
CA PHE A 131 -13.09 -0.97 -19.53
C PHE A 131 -11.93 -0.58 -20.44
N LEU A 132 -10.69 -0.80 -20.01
CA LEU A 132 -9.50 -0.36 -20.75
C LEU A 132 -9.28 -1.14 -22.07
N SER A 133 -9.85 -2.32 -22.21
CA SER A 133 -9.81 -3.08 -23.47
C SER A 133 -10.88 -2.67 -24.48
N SER A 134 -11.83 -1.80 -24.09
CA SER A 134 -12.92 -1.36 -24.97
C SER A 134 -12.40 -0.42 -26.07
N PRO A 135 -12.95 -0.53 -27.30
CA PRO A 135 -12.55 0.36 -28.40
C PRO A 135 -12.83 1.83 -28.08
N GLY A 136 -11.89 2.71 -28.45
CA GLY A 136 -12.04 4.16 -28.30
C GLY A 136 -11.71 4.74 -26.95
N ILE A 137 -11.30 3.94 -25.96
CA ILE A 137 -10.84 4.44 -24.65
C ILE A 137 -9.43 5.05 -24.80
N ASP A 138 -9.28 6.29 -24.36
CA ASP A 138 -8.01 7.02 -24.32
C ASP A 138 -7.82 7.71 -22.97
N LEU A 139 -6.85 7.27 -22.19
CA LEU A 139 -6.51 7.87 -20.88
C LEU A 139 -5.98 9.31 -20.97
N ARG A 140 -5.81 9.88 -22.18
CA ARG A 140 -5.58 11.31 -22.36
C ARG A 140 -6.88 12.12 -22.19
N GLN A 141 -8.03 11.52 -22.44
CA GLN A 141 -9.33 12.15 -22.25
C GLN A 141 -9.73 12.16 -20.78
N TRP A 142 -10.27 13.28 -20.32
CA TRP A 142 -10.69 13.45 -18.93
C TRP A 142 -11.80 12.47 -18.51
N ARG A 143 -12.77 12.25 -19.39
CA ARG A 143 -13.89 11.34 -19.18
C ARG A 143 -13.42 9.92 -18.88
N ASP A 144 -12.51 9.39 -19.69
CA ASP A 144 -12.04 8.01 -19.57
C ASP A 144 -11.16 7.83 -18.31
N ARG A 145 -10.39 8.88 -17.94
CA ARG A 145 -9.69 8.90 -16.66
C ARG A 145 -10.63 8.81 -15.48
N ILE A 146 -11.69 9.63 -15.45
CA ILE A 146 -12.65 9.60 -14.33
C ILE A 146 -13.25 8.21 -14.19
N ILE A 147 -13.67 7.57 -15.28
CA ILE A 147 -14.23 6.21 -15.23
C ILE A 147 -13.18 5.22 -14.72
N ALA A 148 -11.96 5.24 -15.25
CA ALA A 148 -10.88 4.36 -14.83
C ALA A 148 -10.56 4.52 -13.32
N PHE A 149 -10.49 5.76 -12.84
CA PHE A 149 -10.29 6.04 -11.42
C PHE A 149 -11.47 5.59 -10.57
N SER A 150 -12.71 5.76 -11.04
CA SER A 150 -13.92 5.35 -10.33
C SER A 150 -13.95 3.84 -10.09
N ILE A 151 -13.47 3.02 -11.04
CA ILE A 151 -13.45 1.55 -10.90
C ILE A 151 -12.69 1.07 -9.66
N PHE A 152 -11.63 1.73 -9.25
CA PHE A 152 -10.89 1.33 -8.06
C PHE A 152 -11.12 2.25 -6.85
N LEU A 153 -11.45 3.54 -7.05
CA LEU A 153 -11.69 4.46 -5.95
C LEU A 153 -13.03 4.20 -5.25
N ILE A 154 -14.10 3.84 -6.00
CA ILE A 154 -15.39 3.54 -5.38
C ILE A 154 -15.26 2.39 -4.36
N PRO A 155 -14.74 1.20 -4.72
CA PRO A 155 -14.56 0.14 -3.73
C PRO A 155 -13.56 0.54 -2.63
N ALA A 156 -12.49 1.29 -2.95
CA ALA A 156 -11.54 1.75 -1.94
C ALA A 156 -12.22 2.64 -0.88
N VAL A 157 -13.06 3.60 -1.30
CA VAL A 157 -13.81 4.48 -0.38
C VAL A 157 -14.81 3.68 0.44
N LEU A 158 -15.56 2.75 -0.16
CA LEU A 158 -16.50 1.90 0.57
C LEU A 158 -15.80 1.04 1.62
N VAL A 159 -14.61 0.51 1.32
CA VAL A 159 -13.80 -0.26 2.27
C VAL A 159 -13.20 0.64 3.36
N LEU A 160 -12.83 1.89 3.04
CA LEU A 160 -12.42 2.86 4.05
C LEU A 160 -13.55 3.18 5.05
N LEU A 161 -14.79 3.27 4.59
CA LEU A 161 -15.96 3.46 5.46
C LEU A 161 -16.18 2.29 6.42
N GLN A 162 -15.69 1.08 6.08
CA GLN A 162 -15.68 -0.09 6.95
C GLN A 162 -14.52 -0.08 7.98
N SER A 163 -13.70 0.98 8.01
CA SER A 163 -12.47 1.10 8.80
C SER A 163 -11.35 0.11 8.41
N ASP A 164 -11.44 -0.51 7.23
CA ASP A 164 -10.42 -1.41 6.68
C ASP A 164 -9.45 -0.65 5.77
N THR A 165 -8.53 0.07 6.37
CA THR A 165 -7.53 0.87 5.64
C THR A 165 -6.57 0.00 4.83
N GLY A 166 -6.34 -1.23 5.27
CA GLY A 166 -5.45 -2.18 4.61
C GLY A 166 -5.98 -2.59 3.25
N SER A 167 -7.18 -3.16 3.22
CA SER A 167 -7.81 -3.57 1.96
C SER A 167 -8.04 -2.38 1.02
N ALA A 168 -8.35 -1.19 1.55
CA ALA A 168 -8.52 0.02 0.74
C ALA A 168 -7.22 0.42 0.02
N LEU A 169 -6.07 0.34 0.71
CA LEU A 169 -4.76 0.65 0.11
C LEU A 169 -4.43 -0.23 -1.10
N VAL A 170 -4.85 -1.49 -1.07
CA VAL A 170 -4.58 -2.43 -2.16
C VAL A 170 -5.20 -1.99 -3.49
N PHE A 171 -6.36 -1.34 -3.47
CA PHE A 171 -6.98 -0.84 -4.70
C PHE A 171 -6.10 0.19 -5.43
N PHE A 172 -5.19 0.88 -4.75
CA PHE A 172 -4.23 1.77 -5.40
C PHE A 172 -3.21 1.04 -6.27
N SER A 173 -3.14 -0.30 -6.21
CA SER A 173 -2.37 -1.13 -7.15
C SER A 173 -2.78 -0.91 -8.61
N PHE A 174 -4.04 -0.53 -8.87
CA PHE A 174 -4.53 -0.22 -10.21
C PHE A 174 -3.84 1.01 -10.84
N LEU A 175 -3.21 1.86 -10.05
CA LEU A 175 -2.34 2.90 -10.59
C LEU A 175 -1.19 2.32 -11.41
N LEU A 176 -0.63 1.17 -11.02
CA LEU A 176 0.42 0.50 -11.80
C LEU A 176 -0.10 0.09 -13.18
N VAL A 177 -1.34 -0.40 -13.24
CA VAL A 177 -2.01 -0.77 -14.50
C VAL A 177 -2.23 0.47 -15.38
N LEU A 178 -2.78 1.55 -14.80
CA LEU A 178 -3.02 2.79 -15.52
C LEU A 178 -1.74 3.44 -16.05
N TYR A 179 -0.63 3.33 -15.31
CA TYR A 179 0.70 3.75 -15.79
C TYR A 179 1.11 2.98 -17.04
N ARG A 180 0.94 1.67 -17.01
CA ARG A 180 1.27 0.79 -18.15
C ARG A 180 0.40 1.07 -19.38
N GLU A 181 -0.87 1.42 -19.17
CA GLU A 181 -1.83 1.75 -20.23
C GLU A 181 -1.76 3.23 -20.67
N GLY A 182 -0.75 4.00 -20.24
CA GLY A 182 -0.43 5.32 -20.79
C GLY A 182 -0.95 6.53 -20.00
N LEU A 183 -1.32 6.35 -18.73
CA LEU A 183 -1.61 7.48 -17.86
C LEU A 183 -0.33 8.33 -17.65
N SER A 184 -0.49 9.67 -17.73
CA SER A 184 0.65 10.60 -17.68
C SER A 184 1.54 10.42 -16.45
N PRO A 185 2.88 10.28 -16.60
CA PRO A 185 3.83 10.21 -15.50
C PRO A 185 3.78 11.41 -14.54
N VAL A 186 3.33 12.56 -15.02
CA VAL A 186 3.20 13.77 -14.20
C VAL A 186 2.20 13.56 -13.05
N LEU A 187 1.11 12.83 -13.29
CA LEU A 187 0.14 12.53 -12.23
C LEU A 187 0.76 11.66 -11.12
N TYR A 188 1.65 10.74 -11.48
CA TYR A 188 2.40 9.93 -10.49
C TYR A 188 3.40 10.79 -9.72
N ALA A 189 4.15 11.64 -10.41
CA ALA A 189 5.08 12.57 -9.76
C ALA A 189 4.35 13.48 -8.75
N LEU A 190 3.17 14.00 -9.13
CA LEU A 190 2.32 14.77 -8.23
C LEU A 190 1.80 13.92 -7.06
N GLY A 191 1.30 12.72 -7.31
CA GLY A 191 0.79 11.81 -6.28
C GLY A 191 1.87 11.40 -5.27
N PHE A 192 3.03 10.93 -5.75
CA PHE A 192 4.16 10.58 -4.88
C PHE A 192 4.74 11.80 -4.16
N GLY A 193 4.82 12.95 -4.84
CA GLY A 193 5.26 14.20 -4.23
C GLY A 193 4.32 14.62 -3.09
N THR A 194 3.00 14.54 -3.32
CA THR A 194 1.98 14.81 -2.29
C THR A 194 2.13 13.85 -1.10
N ALA A 195 2.25 12.55 -1.36
CA ALA A 195 2.44 11.56 -0.29
C ALA A 195 3.73 11.83 0.50
N ALA A 196 4.83 12.14 -0.17
CA ALA A 196 6.09 12.48 0.48
C ALA A 196 5.97 13.73 1.37
N LEU A 197 5.28 14.78 0.90
CA LEU A 197 5.04 15.99 1.69
C LEU A 197 4.19 15.73 2.92
N VAL A 198 3.14 14.89 2.80
CA VAL A 198 2.31 14.47 3.94
C VAL A 198 3.16 13.70 4.96
N ILE A 199 3.93 12.73 4.52
CA ILE A 199 4.81 11.92 5.39
C ILE A 199 5.83 12.80 6.11
N LEU A 200 6.49 13.71 5.39
CA LEU A 200 7.47 14.62 5.96
C LEU A 200 6.82 15.60 6.95
N GLY A 201 5.63 16.12 6.63
CA GLY A 201 4.88 17.01 7.50
C GLY A 201 4.45 16.35 8.81
N LEU A 202 4.13 15.06 8.77
CA LEU A 202 3.77 14.28 9.96
C LEU A 202 5.00 13.78 10.75
N LYS A 203 6.11 13.56 10.07
CA LYS A 203 7.35 13.06 10.71
C LYS A 203 8.03 14.13 11.57
N PHE A 204 8.07 15.36 11.09
CA PHE A 204 8.70 16.48 11.77
C PHE A 204 7.63 17.32 12.47
N ASP A 205 7.70 17.35 13.79
CA ASP A 205 6.82 18.13 14.65
C ASP A 205 7.63 19.22 15.35
N PRO A 206 7.24 20.47 15.23
CA PRO A 206 6.05 20.99 14.51
C PRO A 206 6.22 21.05 12.97
N PRO A 207 5.11 21.01 12.21
CA PRO A 207 5.11 20.97 10.73
C PRO A 207 5.75 22.21 10.07
N SER A 208 5.90 23.29 10.82
CA SER A 208 6.57 24.52 10.37
C SER A 208 8.03 24.29 9.95
N TYR A 209 8.75 23.34 10.57
CA TYR A 209 10.11 23.01 10.13
C TYR A 209 10.13 22.41 8.72
N THR A 210 9.20 21.48 8.40
CA THR A 210 9.09 20.93 7.06
C THR A 210 8.74 22.01 6.04
N ALA A 211 7.83 22.92 6.39
CA ALA A 211 7.47 24.05 5.54
C ALA A 211 8.67 24.99 5.34
N ALA A 212 9.45 25.30 6.38
CA ALA A 212 10.65 26.11 6.28
C ALA A 212 11.70 25.50 5.33
N TRP A 213 11.97 24.19 5.45
CA TRP A 213 12.89 23.48 4.57
C TRP A 213 12.39 23.47 3.11
N LEU A 214 11.09 23.35 2.89
CA LEU A 214 10.49 23.43 1.54
C LEU A 214 10.66 24.81 0.93
N ILE A 215 10.39 25.90 1.70
CA ILE A 215 10.60 27.26 1.25
C ILE A 215 12.09 27.52 0.98
N ALA A 216 12.98 27.01 1.82
CA ALA A 216 14.41 27.09 1.62
C ALA A 216 14.85 26.41 0.30
N LEU A 217 14.33 25.21 0.03
CA LEU A 217 14.60 24.50 -1.24
C LEU A 217 14.14 25.30 -2.45
N VAL A 218 12.94 25.88 -2.41
CA VAL A 218 12.43 26.74 -3.48
C VAL A 218 13.29 27.98 -3.66
N ASN A 219 13.71 28.63 -2.58
CA ASN A 219 14.65 29.77 -2.60
C ASN A 219 15.96 29.36 -3.26
N TYR A 220 16.54 28.21 -2.90
CA TYR A 220 17.75 27.66 -3.50
C TYR A 220 17.62 27.51 -5.03
N LEU A 221 16.53 26.88 -5.49
CA LEU A 221 16.29 26.64 -6.91
C LEU A 221 16.09 27.95 -7.69
N LEU A 222 15.43 28.93 -7.09
CA LEU A 222 15.18 30.23 -7.70
C LEU A 222 16.44 31.11 -7.73
N ILE A 223 17.24 31.14 -6.66
CA ILE A 223 18.52 31.89 -6.59
C ILE A 223 19.47 31.44 -7.72
N ASN A 224 19.49 30.13 -8.02
CA ASN A 224 20.31 29.61 -9.10
C ASN A 224 19.94 30.17 -10.49
N ARG A 225 18.72 30.67 -10.65
CA ARG A 225 18.23 31.26 -11.90
C ARG A 225 18.43 32.77 -11.98
N LEU A 226 18.79 33.44 -10.88
CA LEU A 226 19.10 34.86 -10.88
C LEU A 226 20.46 35.09 -11.56
N ARG A 227 20.51 35.90 -12.61
CA ARG A 227 21.76 36.28 -13.31
C ARG A 227 22.53 37.33 -12.52
N GLU A 228 21.83 38.33 -11.99
CA GLU A 228 22.41 39.47 -11.29
C GLU A 228 22.51 39.21 -9.77
N ARG A 229 23.64 39.62 -9.17
CA ARG A 229 23.90 39.53 -7.70
C ARG A 229 23.75 38.11 -7.11
N LYS A 230 23.91 37.08 -7.92
CA LYS A 230 23.79 35.68 -7.50
C LYS A 230 24.64 35.36 -6.25
N ARG A 231 25.89 35.87 -6.18
CA ARG A 231 26.79 35.62 -5.03
C ARG A 231 26.25 36.19 -3.75
N LEU A 232 25.65 37.42 -3.78
CA LEU A 232 25.09 38.07 -2.59
C LEU A 232 23.91 37.25 -2.06
N TRP A 233 22.99 36.85 -2.94
CA TRP A 233 21.82 36.05 -2.55
C TRP A 233 22.22 34.66 -2.03
N TRP A 234 23.27 34.07 -2.57
CA TRP A 234 23.85 32.85 -2.05
C TRP A 234 24.40 33.00 -0.64
N ALA A 235 25.12 34.07 -0.38
CA ALA A 235 25.66 34.36 0.97
C ALA A 235 24.51 34.51 1.99
N VAL A 236 23.48 35.27 1.64
CA VAL A 236 22.28 35.43 2.49
C VAL A 236 21.56 34.09 2.71
N PHE A 237 21.39 33.28 1.67
CA PHE A 237 20.74 31.97 1.77
C PHE A 237 21.51 31.03 2.71
N VAL A 238 22.83 30.92 2.52
CA VAL A 238 23.68 30.07 3.38
C VAL A 238 23.67 30.55 4.83
N ALA A 239 23.62 31.87 5.07
CA ALA A 239 23.51 32.42 6.41
C ALA A 239 22.17 32.13 7.09
N LEU A 240 21.08 31.97 6.31
CA LEU A 240 19.76 31.66 6.85
C LEU A 240 19.57 30.17 7.24
N ILE A 241 20.38 29.25 6.69
CA ILE A 241 20.29 27.82 7.05
C ILE A 241 20.54 27.60 8.57
N PRO A 242 21.61 28.05 9.18
CA PRO A 242 21.79 27.95 10.63
C PRO A 242 20.75 28.76 11.40
N LEU A 243 20.29 29.90 10.87
CA LEU A 243 19.28 30.72 11.52
C LEU A 243 17.92 29.99 11.65
N THR A 244 17.58 29.03 10.79
CA THR A 244 16.35 28.21 10.97
C THR A 244 16.41 27.35 12.21
N ILE A 245 17.61 26.91 12.59
CA ILE A 245 17.83 26.10 13.80
C ILE A 245 17.99 27.00 15.04
N TRP A 246 18.71 28.10 14.89
CA TRP A 246 19.08 28.99 15.99
C TRP A 246 18.14 30.17 16.21
N TRP A 247 17.29 30.51 15.23
CA TRP A 247 16.37 31.64 15.27
C TRP A 247 15.42 31.62 16.46
N MET A 248 15.04 30.46 16.92
CA MET A 248 14.13 30.29 18.06
C MET A 248 14.75 30.78 19.40
N TYR A 249 16.07 30.69 19.58
CA TYR A 249 16.69 31.08 20.83
C TYR A 249 16.71 32.61 21.02
N PRO A 250 17.24 33.42 20.09
CA PRO A 250 17.20 34.85 20.20
C PRO A 250 15.78 35.43 20.16
N LEU A 251 14.86 34.76 19.43
CA LEU A 251 13.47 35.18 19.39
C LEU A 251 12.76 34.94 20.74
N ARG A 252 12.99 33.81 21.39
CA ARG A 252 12.45 33.53 22.74
C ARG A 252 13.00 34.53 23.76
N TRP A 253 14.28 34.84 23.67
CA TRP A 253 14.89 35.84 24.52
C TRP A 253 14.28 37.24 24.28
N LEU A 254 14.16 37.69 23.04
CA LEU A 254 13.57 38.97 22.66
C LEU A 254 12.11 39.10 23.10
N LEU A 255 11.31 38.05 22.91
CA LEU A 255 9.91 38.06 23.34
C LEU A 255 9.78 38.05 24.87
N GLY A 256 10.70 37.41 25.57
CA GLY A 256 10.79 37.46 27.03
C GLY A 256 11.09 38.86 27.53
N GLU A 257 12.01 39.58 26.89
CA GLU A 257 12.33 40.97 27.20
C GLU A 257 11.14 41.92 26.93
N LEU A 258 10.31 41.60 25.93
CA LEU A 258 9.13 42.39 25.59
C LEU A 258 7.88 41.99 26.38
N GLU A 259 7.98 41.04 27.33
CA GLU A 259 6.86 40.46 28.10
C GLU A 259 5.74 39.87 27.23
N VAL A 260 6.05 39.51 25.99
CA VAL A 260 5.07 38.90 25.04
C VAL A 260 5.08 37.39 25.20
N SER A 261 4.07 36.84 25.83
CA SER A 261 3.84 35.39 25.90
C SER A 261 3.09 34.89 24.66
N LEU A 262 3.80 34.32 23.70
CA LEU A 262 3.17 33.62 22.58
C LEU A 262 3.01 32.13 22.93
N PRO A 263 1.87 31.50 22.59
CA PRO A 263 1.71 30.06 22.64
C PRO A 263 2.83 29.36 21.86
N GLU A 264 3.31 28.22 22.36
CA GLU A 264 4.42 27.48 21.71
C GLU A 264 4.16 27.17 20.24
N GLU A 265 2.92 26.83 19.90
CA GLU A 265 2.49 26.57 18.52
C GLU A 265 2.67 27.78 17.58
N GLN A 266 2.36 28.99 18.06
CA GLN A 266 2.53 30.23 17.28
C GLN A 266 4.01 30.59 17.14
N MET A 267 4.81 30.35 18.17
CA MET A 267 6.24 30.61 18.13
C MET A 267 6.94 29.77 17.05
N HIS A 268 6.53 28.52 16.85
CA HIS A 268 7.07 27.66 15.81
C HIS A 268 6.79 28.16 14.39
N LEU A 269 5.70 28.91 14.15
CA LEU A 269 5.42 29.49 12.85
C LEU A 269 6.41 30.60 12.47
N LEU A 270 7.03 31.25 13.43
CA LEU A 270 8.02 32.30 13.19
C LEU A 270 9.31 31.79 12.55
N VAL A 271 9.55 30.46 12.58
CA VAL A 271 10.64 29.81 11.82
C VAL A 271 10.51 30.04 10.31
N LEU A 272 9.30 30.27 9.80
CA LEU A 272 9.05 30.53 8.38
C LEU A 272 9.48 31.93 7.96
N MET A 273 9.49 32.89 8.87
CA MET A 273 9.71 34.32 8.56
C MET A 273 11.01 34.60 7.77
N PRO A 274 12.20 34.12 8.19
CA PRO A 274 13.44 34.42 7.48
C PRO A 274 13.40 33.97 6.01
N HIS A 275 12.80 32.79 5.76
CA HIS A 275 12.70 32.23 4.41
C HIS A 275 11.69 32.96 3.56
N ILE A 276 10.56 33.40 4.13
CA ILE A 276 9.55 34.22 3.46
C ILE A 276 10.13 35.59 3.12
N LEU A 277 10.84 36.22 4.06
CA LEU A 277 11.50 37.52 3.83
C LEU A 277 12.56 37.44 2.73
N LEU A 278 13.37 36.37 2.72
CA LEU A 278 14.33 36.12 1.64
C LEU A 278 13.61 35.97 0.28
N PHE A 279 12.52 35.20 0.25
CA PHE A 279 11.73 35.04 -0.95
C PHE A 279 11.22 36.39 -1.47
N ILE A 280 10.61 37.18 -0.61
CA ILE A 280 10.11 38.52 -0.95
C ILE A 280 11.25 39.41 -1.45
N ALA A 281 12.33 39.53 -0.71
CA ALA A 281 13.45 40.42 -1.02
C ALA A 281 14.18 40.02 -2.32
N ALA A 282 14.34 38.72 -2.59
CA ALA A 282 15.05 38.26 -3.77
C ALA A 282 14.21 38.30 -5.04
N PHE A 283 12.91 38.02 -4.95
CA PHE A 283 12.07 37.71 -6.12
C PHE A 283 11.06 38.81 -6.45
N LEU A 284 10.53 39.55 -5.49
CA LEU A 284 9.58 40.62 -5.75
C LEU A 284 10.11 41.74 -6.68
N PRO A 285 11.36 42.20 -6.52
CA PRO A 285 11.92 43.18 -7.46
C PRO A 285 12.08 42.66 -8.88
N ASN A 286 12.38 41.37 -9.05
CA ASN A 286 12.52 40.74 -10.36
C ASN A 286 11.14 40.52 -11.05
N TYR A 287 10.09 40.31 -10.27
CA TYR A 287 8.74 40.22 -10.75
C TYR A 287 8.28 41.54 -11.40
N TRP A 288 8.63 42.67 -10.82
CA TRP A 288 8.22 44.02 -11.31
C TRP A 288 9.01 44.50 -12.53
N LYS A 289 10.21 43.95 -12.79
CA LYS A 289 11.02 44.26 -13.99
C LYS A 289 10.45 43.77 -15.32
N LYS A 290 9.18 43.30 -15.36
CA LYS A 290 8.44 42.87 -16.55
C LYS A 290 9.13 41.81 -17.44
N ASN A 291 9.96 40.96 -16.88
CA ASN A 291 10.51 39.83 -17.62
C ASN A 291 9.46 38.68 -17.66
N SER A 292 8.77 38.53 -18.78
CA SER A 292 7.62 37.62 -18.93
C SER A 292 7.93 36.15 -18.61
N LEU A 293 9.14 35.72 -18.94
CA LEU A 293 9.61 34.33 -18.66
C LEU A 293 9.78 34.11 -17.14
N ILE A 294 10.40 35.04 -16.45
CA ILE A 294 10.60 34.95 -15.00
C ILE A 294 9.27 35.06 -14.26
N GLN A 295 8.38 35.97 -14.70
CA GLN A 295 7.06 36.11 -14.09
C GLN A 295 6.20 34.86 -14.20
N GLY A 296 6.21 34.18 -15.37
CA GLY A 296 5.49 32.95 -15.57
C GLY A 296 5.97 31.82 -14.63
N GLN A 297 7.29 31.67 -14.56
CA GLN A 297 7.89 30.66 -13.68
C GLN A 297 7.63 30.97 -12.20
N MET A 298 7.77 32.20 -11.76
CA MET A 298 7.50 32.61 -10.38
C MET A 298 6.05 32.32 -9.96
N ARG A 299 5.07 32.57 -10.83
CA ARG A 299 3.66 32.24 -10.54
C ARG A 299 3.48 30.75 -10.29
N VAL A 300 4.06 29.90 -11.15
CA VAL A 300 3.97 28.43 -10.97
C VAL A 300 4.63 28.01 -9.66
N TRP A 301 5.81 28.50 -9.33
CA TRP A 301 6.50 28.17 -8.08
C TRP A 301 5.75 28.67 -6.84
N LEU A 302 5.14 29.86 -6.90
CA LEU A 302 4.30 30.37 -5.81
C LEU A 302 3.08 29.49 -5.57
N VAL A 303 2.38 29.10 -6.63
CA VAL A 303 1.21 28.21 -6.52
C VAL A 303 1.62 26.85 -5.95
N LEU A 304 2.70 26.25 -6.47
CA LEU A 304 3.18 24.97 -5.97
C LEU A 304 3.64 25.06 -4.52
N LEU A 305 4.34 26.13 -4.15
CA LEU A 305 4.82 26.34 -2.78
C LEU A 305 3.64 26.53 -1.81
N SER A 306 2.68 27.42 -2.14
CA SER A 306 1.52 27.65 -1.29
C SER A 306 0.68 26.38 -1.12
N LEU A 307 0.46 25.64 -2.21
CA LEU A 307 -0.25 24.36 -2.17
C LEU A 307 0.49 23.33 -1.29
N SER A 308 1.82 23.25 -1.41
CA SER A 308 2.63 22.30 -0.64
C SER A 308 2.66 22.64 0.85
N VAL A 309 2.80 23.92 1.20
CA VAL A 309 2.74 24.38 2.60
C VAL A 309 1.36 24.12 3.19
N THR A 310 0.29 24.48 2.47
CA THR A 310 -1.09 24.20 2.89
C THR A 310 -1.31 22.70 3.12
N LEU A 311 -0.78 21.85 2.24
CA LEU A 311 -0.89 20.40 2.35
C LEU A 311 -0.18 19.86 3.62
N ILE A 312 0.99 20.38 3.96
CA ILE A 312 1.73 20.00 5.18
C ILE A 312 0.89 20.30 6.44
N PHE A 313 0.33 21.50 6.53
CA PHE A 313 -0.51 21.87 7.68
C PHE A 313 -1.85 21.14 7.69
N ALA A 314 -2.48 20.98 6.52
CA ALA A 314 -3.71 20.21 6.39
C ALA A 314 -3.52 18.74 6.78
N ALA A 315 -2.38 18.13 6.42
CA ALA A 315 -2.05 16.76 6.83
C ALA A 315 -1.98 16.62 8.36
N ASN A 316 -1.35 17.58 9.04
CA ASN A 316 -1.27 17.57 10.49
C ASN A 316 -2.64 17.80 11.15
N ALA A 317 -3.43 18.74 10.64
CA ALA A 317 -4.80 18.95 11.10
C ALA A 317 -5.67 17.70 10.90
N PHE A 318 -5.57 17.06 9.73
CA PHE A 318 -6.29 15.82 9.44
C PHE A 318 -5.83 14.67 10.35
N PHE A 319 -4.54 14.57 10.62
CA PHE A 319 -4.00 13.56 11.53
C PHE A 319 -4.64 13.66 12.92
N ASN A 320 -4.87 14.86 13.42
CA ASN A 320 -5.51 15.09 14.71
C ASN A 320 -7.01 14.71 14.73
N LEU A 321 -7.65 14.62 13.55
CA LEU A 321 -9.04 14.16 13.39
C LEU A 321 -9.18 12.64 13.31
N LEU A 322 -8.07 11.92 13.12
CA LEU A 322 -8.09 10.46 13.04
C LEU A 322 -8.43 9.84 14.41
N ALA A 323 -9.02 8.63 14.39
CA ALA A 323 -9.26 7.86 15.61
C ALA A 323 -7.92 7.55 16.34
N PRO A 324 -7.91 7.48 17.68
CA PRO A 324 -6.69 7.29 18.48
C PRO A 324 -5.83 6.10 18.03
N HIS A 325 -6.45 4.97 17.70
CA HIS A 325 -5.74 3.78 17.21
C HIS A 325 -5.05 3.99 15.86
N GLN A 326 -5.62 4.81 14.97
CA GLN A 326 -5.03 5.15 13.68
C GLN A 326 -3.85 6.12 13.85
N GLN A 327 -4.01 7.14 14.70
CA GLN A 327 -2.92 8.04 15.07
C GLN A 327 -1.74 7.27 15.66
N GLN A 328 -2.00 6.31 16.55
CA GLN A 328 -0.97 5.49 17.17
C GLN A 328 -0.18 4.68 16.13
N ARG A 329 -0.85 4.03 15.17
CA ARG A 329 -0.19 3.28 14.08
C ARG A 329 0.76 4.16 13.25
N ILE A 330 0.35 5.40 12.94
CA ILE A 330 1.17 6.38 12.21
C ILE A 330 2.34 6.86 13.07
N LYS A 331 2.11 7.18 14.35
CA LYS A 331 3.17 7.59 15.30
C LYS A 331 4.25 6.52 15.46
N ILE A 332 3.85 5.26 15.63
CA ILE A 332 4.77 4.12 15.76
C ILE A 332 5.69 4.00 14.54
N TRP A 333 5.14 4.21 13.36
CA TRP A 333 5.91 4.15 12.12
C TRP A 333 6.86 5.33 11.95
N LEU A 334 6.38 6.56 12.16
CA LEU A 334 7.17 7.77 11.90
C LEU A 334 8.15 8.09 13.03
N ARG A 335 7.79 7.77 14.29
CA ARG A 335 8.53 8.08 15.51
C ARG A 335 8.66 6.88 16.44
N PRO A 336 9.31 5.79 16.00
CA PRO A 336 9.31 4.53 16.75
C PRO A 336 9.95 4.63 18.13
N LYS A 337 10.89 5.58 18.35
CA LYS A 337 11.53 5.79 19.66
C LYS A 337 10.57 6.38 20.69
N GLU A 338 9.69 7.29 20.29
CA GLU A 338 8.70 7.91 21.17
C GLU A 338 7.58 6.91 21.51
N ALA A 339 7.19 6.10 20.55
CA ALA A 339 6.15 5.10 20.72
C ALA A 339 6.60 3.83 21.48
N ALA A 340 7.91 3.61 21.62
CA ALA A 340 8.46 2.44 22.33
C ALA A 340 8.15 2.45 23.84
N SER A 341 7.85 3.62 24.42
CA SER A 341 7.41 3.75 25.81
C SER A 341 5.97 3.28 26.05
N GLU A 342 5.17 3.17 24.99
CA GLU A 342 3.80 2.65 25.06
C GLU A 342 3.82 1.13 24.86
N ALA A 343 4.00 0.37 25.93
CA ALA A 343 4.27 -1.08 25.94
C ALA A 343 3.09 -1.98 25.52
N ARG A 344 2.05 -1.48 24.85
CA ARG A 344 0.86 -2.26 24.46
C ARG A 344 0.36 -1.92 23.06
N GLY A 345 -0.22 -2.90 22.35
CA GLY A 345 -0.87 -2.70 21.05
C GLY A 345 0.08 -2.82 19.84
N ALA A 346 -0.09 -1.96 18.85
CA ALA A 346 0.63 -2.04 17.55
C ALA A 346 2.16 -1.91 17.69
N ALA A 347 2.67 -1.14 18.66
CA ALA A 347 4.10 -1.03 18.93
C ALA A 347 4.69 -2.34 19.43
N TYR A 348 3.97 -3.02 20.30
CA TYR A 348 4.33 -4.35 20.80
C TYR A 348 4.46 -5.35 19.66
N ASN A 349 3.47 -5.42 18.77
CA ASN A 349 3.48 -6.33 17.62
C ASN A 349 4.68 -6.09 16.72
N LEU A 350 5.00 -4.83 16.41
CA LEU A 350 6.14 -4.49 15.57
C LEU A 350 7.48 -4.84 16.22
N LEU A 351 7.64 -4.52 17.50
CA LEU A 351 8.88 -4.81 18.23
C LEU A 351 9.14 -6.32 18.25
N HIS A 352 8.13 -7.12 18.64
CA HIS A 352 8.25 -8.57 18.72
C HIS A 352 8.39 -9.22 17.34
N SER A 353 7.74 -8.68 16.29
CA SER A 353 7.96 -9.12 14.91
C SER A 353 9.42 -8.95 14.49
N LYS A 354 10.02 -7.77 14.74
CA LYS A 354 11.44 -7.52 14.44
C LYS A 354 12.37 -8.40 15.25
N MET A 355 12.06 -8.62 16.53
CA MET A 355 12.84 -9.53 17.39
C MET A 355 12.77 -10.96 16.89
N ALA A 356 11.60 -11.44 16.48
CA ALA A 356 11.42 -12.78 15.90
C ALA A 356 12.25 -12.94 14.63
N ILE A 357 12.12 -12.02 13.65
CA ILE A 357 12.89 -12.05 12.40
C ILE A 357 14.40 -12.02 12.71
N GLY A 358 14.86 -11.12 13.58
CA GLY A 358 16.27 -10.98 13.93
C GLY A 358 16.84 -12.20 14.67
N SER A 359 16.00 -12.89 15.44
CA SER A 359 16.42 -14.08 16.23
C SER A 359 16.69 -15.33 15.39
N GLY A 360 16.18 -15.36 14.13
CA GLY A 360 16.39 -16.49 13.21
C GLY A 360 17.79 -16.56 12.60
N GLY A 361 18.55 -15.45 12.58
CA GLY A 361 19.90 -15.42 11.99
C GLY A 361 19.90 -15.80 10.51
N LEU A 362 20.97 -16.50 10.06
CA LEU A 362 21.12 -16.88 8.65
C LEU A 362 20.26 -18.10 8.26
N LEU A 363 20.25 -19.16 9.07
CA LEU A 363 19.64 -20.45 8.72
C LEU A 363 18.31 -20.71 9.45
N GLY A 364 17.90 -19.82 10.35
CA GLY A 364 16.73 -20.03 11.19
C GLY A 364 17.00 -20.91 12.40
N LYS A 365 15.99 -21.01 13.26
CA LYS A 365 16.02 -21.92 14.44
C LYS A 365 15.58 -23.34 14.10
N GLY A 366 15.00 -23.54 12.93
CA GLY A 366 14.36 -24.78 12.51
C GLY A 366 12.84 -24.71 12.61
N THR A 367 12.17 -25.50 11.77
CA THR A 367 10.70 -25.59 11.74
C THR A 367 10.19 -26.11 13.08
N LEU A 368 9.18 -25.46 13.65
CA LEU A 368 8.62 -25.72 14.98
C LEU A 368 9.60 -25.45 16.15
N GLU A 369 10.74 -24.78 15.91
CA GLU A 369 11.74 -24.47 16.95
C GLU A 369 11.78 -22.96 17.30
N GLY A 370 10.92 -22.15 16.69
CA GLY A 370 10.81 -20.71 16.95
C GLY A 370 10.23 -20.43 18.35
N ASN A 371 11.03 -19.89 19.27
CA ASN A 371 10.59 -19.58 20.62
C ASN A 371 9.52 -18.50 20.66
N MET A 372 9.68 -17.44 19.85
CA MET A 372 8.71 -16.34 19.78
C MET A 372 7.39 -16.82 19.16
N THR A 373 7.48 -17.73 18.19
CA THR A 373 6.34 -18.40 17.56
C THR A 373 5.60 -19.32 18.51
N LYS A 374 6.30 -20.23 19.20
CA LYS A 374 5.72 -21.16 20.18
C LYS A 374 5.00 -20.45 21.33
N LEU A 375 5.59 -19.39 21.85
CA LEU A 375 5.06 -18.64 22.99
C LEU A 375 4.04 -17.57 22.59
N LYS A 376 3.73 -17.45 21.29
CA LYS A 376 2.75 -16.49 20.72
C LYS A 376 2.99 -15.04 21.15
N TYR A 377 4.27 -14.63 21.18
CA TYR A 377 4.64 -13.26 21.52
C TYR A 377 4.12 -12.21 20.54
N VAL A 378 3.89 -12.59 19.28
CA VAL A 378 3.34 -11.70 18.27
C VAL A 378 1.85 -11.97 18.12
N PRO A 379 0.96 -11.09 18.57
CA PRO A 379 -0.47 -11.17 18.23
C PRO A 379 -0.68 -11.15 16.72
N GLU A 380 -1.76 -11.80 16.25
CA GLU A 380 -2.09 -11.92 14.80
C GLU A 380 -0.93 -12.48 13.95
N GLN A 381 -0.09 -13.35 14.55
CA GLN A 381 1.08 -13.94 13.88
C GLN A 381 0.69 -14.80 12.68
N SER A 382 -0.40 -15.55 12.76
CA SER A 382 -0.87 -16.42 11.66
C SER A 382 -1.48 -15.66 10.49
N THR A 383 -1.89 -14.41 10.68
CA THR A 383 -2.54 -13.57 9.67
C THR A 383 -1.58 -12.51 9.15
N ASP A 384 -1.51 -11.38 9.83
CA ASP A 384 -0.81 -10.19 9.34
C ASP A 384 0.71 -10.24 9.49
N PHE A 385 1.20 -10.96 10.51
CA PHE A 385 2.61 -11.04 10.85
C PHE A 385 3.24 -12.41 10.54
N ILE A 386 2.64 -13.22 9.65
CA ILE A 386 3.14 -14.57 9.32
C ILE A 386 4.60 -14.56 8.83
N PHE A 387 5.02 -13.48 8.18
CA PHE A 387 6.38 -13.31 7.68
C PHE A 387 7.44 -13.38 8.81
N CYS A 388 7.10 -12.95 10.04
CA CYS A 388 8.04 -13.06 11.16
C CYS A 388 8.33 -14.51 11.56
N THR A 389 7.35 -15.42 11.39
CA THR A 389 7.54 -16.87 11.59
C THR A 389 8.54 -17.43 10.59
N VAL A 390 8.40 -17.06 9.31
CA VAL A 390 9.38 -17.44 8.28
C VAL A 390 10.78 -16.94 8.66
N GLY A 391 10.90 -15.69 9.11
CA GLY A 391 12.16 -15.10 9.54
C GLY A 391 12.77 -15.82 10.75
N GLU A 392 11.97 -16.18 11.74
CA GLU A 392 12.45 -16.88 12.94
C GLU A 392 12.85 -18.34 12.67
N GLU A 393 11.98 -19.10 11.98
CA GLU A 393 12.17 -20.53 11.80
C GLU A 393 13.12 -20.90 10.66
N GLN A 394 13.04 -20.15 9.54
CA GLN A 394 13.81 -20.43 8.32
C GLN A 394 14.99 -19.46 8.12
N GLY A 395 15.08 -18.42 8.94
CA GLY A 395 16.15 -17.43 8.89
C GLY A 395 16.18 -16.61 7.60
N PHE A 396 17.31 -15.96 7.39
CA PHE A 396 17.52 -15.09 6.23
C PHE A 396 17.43 -15.85 4.89
N VAL A 397 17.94 -17.08 4.84
CA VAL A 397 17.87 -17.93 3.63
C VAL A 397 16.43 -18.26 3.27
N GLY A 398 15.60 -18.63 4.26
CA GLY A 398 14.18 -18.89 4.04
C GLY A 398 13.41 -17.64 3.59
N VAL A 399 13.73 -16.49 4.17
CA VAL A 399 13.15 -15.19 3.76
C VAL A 399 13.49 -14.86 2.31
N ILE A 400 14.77 -14.99 1.92
CA ILE A 400 15.18 -14.75 0.50
C ILE A 400 14.49 -15.76 -0.41
N GLY A 401 14.40 -17.02 -0.02
CA GLY A 401 13.72 -18.08 -0.78
C GLY A 401 12.26 -17.74 -1.01
N LEU A 402 11.52 -17.36 0.05
CA LEU A 402 10.11 -16.98 -0.04
C LEU A 402 9.90 -15.74 -0.93
N VAL A 403 10.65 -14.67 -0.69
CA VAL A 403 10.59 -13.45 -1.52
C VAL A 403 10.98 -13.76 -2.96
N GLY A 404 11.98 -14.62 -3.18
CA GLY A 404 12.41 -15.09 -4.49
C GLY A 404 11.29 -15.78 -5.26
N ILE A 405 10.51 -16.67 -4.60
CA ILE A 405 9.35 -17.35 -5.21
C ILE A 405 8.26 -16.33 -5.58
N PHE A 406 7.97 -15.35 -4.72
CA PHE A 406 7.02 -14.28 -5.04
C PHE A 406 7.46 -13.44 -6.23
N LEU A 407 8.73 -13.02 -6.25
CA LEU A 407 9.29 -12.24 -7.36
C LEU A 407 9.27 -13.05 -8.67
N TRP A 408 9.54 -14.34 -8.58
CA TRP A 408 9.45 -15.24 -9.74
C TRP A 408 8.00 -15.39 -10.23
N LEU A 409 7.04 -15.53 -9.32
CA LEU A 409 5.62 -15.56 -9.66
C LEU A 409 5.19 -14.25 -10.34
N LEU A 410 5.54 -13.09 -9.78
CA LEU A 410 5.23 -11.78 -10.36
C LEU A 410 5.86 -11.60 -11.74
N TRP A 411 7.13 -11.96 -11.88
CA TRP A 411 7.81 -11.94 -13.18
C TRP A 411 7.13 -12.87 -14.18
N ARG A 412 6.73 -14.07 -13.73
CA ARG A 412 6.01 -14.99 -14.61
C ARG A 412 4.66 -14.44 -15.05
N ILE A 413 3.89 -13.83 -14.14
CA ILE A 413 2.62 -13.17 -14.49
C ILE A 413 2.83 -12.04 -15.51
N THR A 414 3.90 -11.25 -15.39
CA THR A 414 4.21 -10.21 -16.39
C THR A 414 4.57 -10.80 -17.76
N ILE A 415 5.31 -11.91 -17.81
CA ILE A 415 5.55 -12.64 -19.06
C ILE A 415 4.23 -13.16 -19.66
N LEU A 416 3.33 -13.70 -18.82
CA LEU A 416 2.01 -14.12 -19.25
C LEU A 416 1.21 -12.94 -19.81
N ALA A 417 1.26 -11.77 -19.18
CA ALA A 417 0.59 -10.57 -19.66
C ALA A 417 1.08 -10.13 -21.05
N GLU A 418 2.42 -10.06 -21.25
CA GLU A 418 2.97 -9.61 -22.53
C GLU A 418 2.75 -10.57 -23.70
N ARG A 419 2.54 -11.86 -23.43
CA ARG A 419 2.24 -12.83 -24.49
C ARG A 419 0.75 -12.91 -24.89
N GLN A 420 -0.15 -12.21 -24.17
CA GLN A 420 -1.58 -12.18 -24.50
C GLN A 420 -1.84 -11.38 -25.78
N ARG A 421 -2.68 -11.92 -26.66
CA ARG A 421 -3.15 -11.20 -27.85
C ARG A 421 -4.31 -10.26 -27.51
N SER A 422 -5.15 -10.64 -26.56
CA SER A 422 -6.28 -9.85 -26.08
C SER A 422 -5.82 -8.77 -25.10
N ASN A 423 -6.22 -7.52 -25.32
CA ASN A 423 -6.00 -6.44 -24.37
C ASN A 423 -6.67 -6.72 -23.01
N PHE A 424 -7.86 -7.34 -23.01
CA PHE A 424 -8.56 -7.75 -21.80
C PHE A 424 -7.70 -8.67 -20.94
N SER A 425 -7.18 -9.75 -21.51
CA SER A 425 -6.34 -10.73 -20.80
C SER A 425 -5.05 -10.12 -20.31
N ARG A 426 -4.43 -9.23 -21.10
CA ARG A 426 -3.21 -8.51 -20.73
C ARG A 426 -3.43 -7.61 -19.52
N ILE A 427 -4.46 -6.75 -19.56
CA ILE A 427 -4.77 -5.80 -18.50
C ILE A 427 -5.19 -6.53 -17.22
N TYR A 428 -5.95 -7.62 -17.34
CA TYR A 428 -6.29 -8.46 -16.22
C TYR A 428 -5.06 -9.04 -15.53
N ALA A 429 -4.12 -9.58 -16.28
CA ALA A 429 -2.88 -10.14 -15.75
C ALA A 429 -2.05 -9.07 -14.99
N TYR A 430 -1.92 -7.86 -15.54
CA TYR A 430 -1.26 -6.74 -14.83
C TYR A 430 -2.01 -6.32 -13.57
N SER A 431 -3.33 -6.37 -13.57
CA SER A 431 -4.15 -6.06 -12.39
C SER A 431 -3.89 -7.06 -11.26
N VAL A 432 -3.87 -8.35 -11.58
CA VAL A 432 -3.53 -9.43 -10.63
C VAL A 432 -2.11 -9.26 -10.09
N ALA A 433 -1.12 -9.02 -10.99
CA ALA A 433 0.26 -8.79 -10.57
C ALA A 433 0.37 -7.58 -9.63
N GLY A 434 -0.31 -6.48 -9.94
CA GLY A 434 -0.32 -5.27 -9.13
C GLY A 434 -0.87 -5.51 -7.71
N ILE A 435 -1.98 -6.24 -7.59
CA ILE A 435 -2.57 -6.58 -6.28
C ILE A 435 -1.61 -7.45 -5.46
N ILE A 436 -1.07 -8.52 -6.05
CA ILE A 436 -0.12 -9.40 -5.34
C ILE A 436 1.13 -8.62 -4.93
N PHE A 437 1.66 -7.76 -5.81
CA PHE A 437 2.83 -6.92 -5.54
C PHE A 437 2.59 -5.98 -4.35
N VAL A 438 1.47 -5.25 -4.32
CA VAL A 438 1.17 -4.32 -3.23
C VAL A 438 0.99 -5.07 -1.92
N HIS A 439 0.29 -6.20 -1.91
CA HIS A 439 0.18 -7.06 -0.71
C HIS A 439 1.55 -7.51 -0.20
N LEU A 440 2.42 -7.99 -1.10
CA LEU A 440 3.78 -8.43 -0.75
C LEU A 440 4.59 -7.30 -0.12
N VAL A 441 4.66 -6.14 -0.79
CA VAL A 441 5.45 -5.00 -0.33
C VAL A 441 4.94 -4.46 0.99
N VAL A 442 3.62 -4.33 1.14
CA VAL A 442 3.04 -3.75 2.35
C VAL A 442 3.13 -4.72 3.52
N ASN A 443 2.86 -6.02 3.33
CA ASN A 443 2.97 -7.01 4.42
C ASN A 443 4.41 -7.12 4.93
N ILE A 444 5.38 -7.33 4.05
CA ILE A 444 6.79 -7.41 4.44
C ILE A 444 7.27 -6.08 5.02
N GLY A 445 6.90 -4.96 4.38
CA GLY A 445 7.28 -3.63 4.84
C GLY A 445 6.76 -3.31 6.25
N MET A 446 5.52 -3.69 6.57
CA MET A 446 4.97 -3.44 7.91
C MET A 446 5.59 -4.37 8.98
N THR A 447 5.86 -5.64 8.66
CA THR A 447 6.48 -6.57 9.62
C THR A 447 7.92 -6.17 9.95
N MET A 448 8.63 -5.56 9.00
CA MET A 448 9.97 -5.00 9.19
C MET A 448 9.96 -3.55 9.73
N GLY A 449 8.80 -2.90 9.81
CA GLY A 449 8.65 -1.50 10.25
C GLY A 449 9.08 -0.46 9.24
N LEU A 450 9.17 -0.80 7.96
CA LEU A 450 9.42 0.11 6.86
C LEU A 450 8.15 0.86 6.43
N LEU A 451 6.99 0.24 6.67
CA LEU A 451 5.66 0.79 6.41
C LEU A 451 4.83 0.78 7.70
N PRO A 452 3.76 1.60 7.79
CA PRO A 452 2.87 1.57 8.95
C PRO A 452 2.15 0.23 9.06
N ILE A 453 1.77 -0.15 10.27
CA ILE A 453 1.01 -1.39 10.52
C ILE A 453 -0.42 -1.17 10.06
N ILE A 454 -0.77 -1.74 8.92
CA ILE A 454 -2.07 -1.55 8.27
C ILE A 454 -2.97 -2.79 8.43
N GLY A 455 -2.37 -3.98 8.62
CA GLY A 455 -3.10 -5.25 8.75
C GLY A 455 -3.54 -5.77 7.37
N ILE A 456 -2.58 -6.20 6.56
CA ILE A 456 -2.82 -6.82 5.24
C ILE A 456 -2.19 -8.21 5.21
N PRO A 457 -2.94 -9.26 4.81
CA PRO A 457 -2.39 -10.61 4.74
C PRO A 457 -1.37 -10.74 3.60
N LEU A 458 -0.36 -11.61 3.79
CA LEU A 458 0.56 -12.02 2.74
C LEU A 458 -0.14 -13.03 1.82
N PRO A 459 -0.28 -12.77 0.51
CA PRO A 459 -1.00 -13.64 -0.41
C PRO A 459 -0.52 -15.09 -0.35
N PHE A 460 -1.43 -16.05 -0.33
CA PHE A 460 -1.18 -17.50 -0.29
C PHE A 460 -0.55 -18.03 1.00
N ILE A 461 0.12 -17.18 1.79
CA ILE A 461 0.88 -17.57 2.99
C ILE A 461 0.05 -17.36 4.25
N SER A 462 -0.58 -16.19 4.42
CA SER A 462 -1.34 -15.86 5.62
C SER A 462 -2.60 -16.71 5.77
N ALA A 463 -2.97 -16.98 6.99
CA ALA A 463 -4.23 -17.62 7.30
C ALA A 463 -5.39 -16.70 6.96
N GLY A 464 -6.36 -17.24 6.20
CA GLY A 464 -7.56 -16.51 5.81
C GLY A 464 -8.27 -17.17 4.64
N GLY A 465 -9.46 -17.72 4.88
CA GLY A 465 -10.21 -18.43 3.85
C GLY A 465 -10.63 -17.51 2.70
N SER A 466 -11.19 -16.34 3.01
CA SER A 466 -11.63 -15.37 1.97
C SER A 466 -10.49 -14.85 1.13
N SER A 467 -9.36 -14.55 1.77
CA SER A 467 -8.15 -14.09 1.08
C SER A 467 -7.59 -15.17 0.16
N LEU A 468 -7.45 -16.41 0.65
CA LEU A 468 -6.97 -17.51 -0.16
C LEU A 468 -7.88 -17.78 -1.36
N ILE A 469 -9.21 -17.76 -1.17
CA ILE A 469 -10.20 -17.94 -2.26
C ILE A 469 -10.06 -16.80 -3.28
N GLY A 470 -10.00 -15.55 -2.83
CA GLY A 470 -9.88 -14.38 -3.70
C GLY A 470 -8.64 -14.43 -4.59
N PHE A 471 -7.46 -14.67 -3.99
CA PHE A 471 -6.20 -14.79 -4.75
C PHE A 471 -6.17 -16.03 -5.65
N SER A 472 -6.70 -17.17 -5.18
CA SER A 472 -6.77 -18.39 -5.99
C SER A 472 -7.69 -18.21 -7.20
N LEU A 473 -8.81 -17.49 -7.03
CA LEU A 473 -9.72 -17.16 -8.14
C LEU A 473 -9.02 -16.24 -9.16
N MET A 474 -8.27 -15.24 -8.69
CA MET A 474 -7.50 -14.37 -9.59
C MET A 474 -6.48 -15.15 -10.41
N ILE A 475 -5.73 -16.07 -9.80
CA ILE A 475 -4.77 -16.94 -10.51
C ILE A 475 -5.49 -17.93 -11.43
N ALA A 476 -6.61 -18.52 -11.01
CA ALA A 476 -7.36 -19.45 -11.82
C ALA A 476 -7.85 -18.82 -13.13
N VAL A 477 -8.45 -17.62 -13.04
CA VAL A 477 -8.91 -16.87 -14.22
C VAL A 477 -7.74 -16.45 -15.11
N LEU A 478 -6.62 -16.03 -14.51
CA LEU A 478 -5.38 -15.73 -15.24
C LEU A 478 -4.91 -16.92 -16.08
N LEU A 479 -4.83 -18.11 -15.47
CA LEU A 479 -4.42 -19.34 -16.16
C LEU A 479 -5.43 -19.75 -17.23
N LYS A 480 -6.73 -19.55 -16.98
CA LYS A 480 -7.78 -19.80 -17.98
C LYS A 480 -7.65 -18.89 -19.20
N LEU A 481 -7.45 -17.59 -18.98
CA LEU A 481 -7.25 -16.62 -20.06
C LEU A 481 -5.96 -16.94 -20.85
N ASP A 482 -4.89 -17.35 -20.16
CA ASP A 482 -3.64 -17.73 -20.81
C ASP A 482 -3.78 -19.01 -21.66
N SER A 483 -4.54 -20.01 -21.19
CA SER A 483 -4.78 -21.24 -21.98
C SER A 483 -5.49 -20.98 -23.30
N ASN A 484 -6.26 -19.89 -23.39
CA ASN A 484 -7.02 -19.50 -24.57
C ASN A 484 -6.44 -18.28 -25.32
N ARG A 485 -5.18 -17.91 -25.07
CA ARG A 485 -4.52 -16.72 -25.63
C ARG A 485 -4.55 -16.61 -27.15
N ASN A 486 -4.72 -17.73 -27.87
CA ASN A 486 -4.81 -17.76 -29.32
C ASN A 486 -6.23 -17.56 -29.85
N LEU A 487 -7.25 -17.68 -28.98
CA LEU A 487 -8.67 -17.56 -29.29
C LEU A 487 -9.26 -16.23 -28.80
N ALA A 488 -8.59 -15.59 -27.85
CA ALA A 488 -9.03 -14.36 -27.19
C ALA A 488 -8.62 -13.09 -27.95
#